data_4adeea3a4bb1ae4c1876808c5871f049
#
_entry.id   4adeea3a4bb1ae4c1876808c5871f049
#
_cell.length_a   1.000
_cell.length_b   1.000
_cell.length_c   1.000
_cell.angle_alpha   90.00
_cell.angle_beta   90.00
_cell.angle_gamma   90.00
#
_symmetry.space_group_name_H-M   'P 1'
#
loop_
_entity.id
_entity.type
_entity.pdbx_description
1 polymer ?
#
loop_
_entity_poly.entity_id
_entity_poly.type
_entity_poly.pdbx_seq_one_letter_code
_entity_poly.pdbx_strand_id
1 'polypeptide(L)'
;MTASATSRSALLQNMLPDPLREQARRKVVTLILITYVLLILEGALRKWALEPVHKALFFIRDPFVALSLFLCFRHRLIEMTPLVIIALGMSVCFLFLGGYHIIAFNLNPVTVAYGWRNYFYYLFFALVIAAVMRRADVDRLIRWSLIIAMPMGALAFIQWRSPPSAWVNYQLGGGDAFLVTAGVVRTTGTFTFTAGFVCFVGATLACLAAAAFTRGCSKWLVAFGAAGAATCLATSGSRMAFMHAGVTGLIAFACEAVRPLASQRLAVHAGVVCMTVGLIGGLMVFYPQALDQMAERSHIASQHEDSGKRFLWSFLSGFTVGEESGLFGLGLGAGTGGGSLAATGQQAFTMAEDEFPRVVLETGLIFGLGFMGLRFILSAWMLWQSICCIRARQDAVPLLLCSFCIPLLLIGQMTMQGTVNGYGFIFTGLTLAAINTSAETELS
;
A
#
# COMPACT_ATOMS: atom_id res chain seq x y z
N MET A 1 -21.26 18.46 -52.72
CA MET A 1 -20.80 17.33 -51.96
C MET A 1 -19.50 17.55 -51.13
N THR A 2 -19.11 18.78 -50.87
CA THR A 2 -17.83 19.15 -50.19
C THR A 2 -17.99 19.61 -48.73
N ALA A 3 -19.22 19.77 -48.21
CA ALA A 3 -19.46 20.22 -46.82
C ALA A 3 -19.40 19.10 -45.74
N SER A 4 -19.37 17.83 -46.14
CA SER A 4 -19.41 16.68 -45.23
C SER A 4 -18.02 16.26 -44.72
N ALA A 5 -16.96 16.52 -45.47
CA ALA A 5 -15.60 16.11 -45.12
C ALA A 5 -14.96 16.99 -44.05
N THR A 6 -15.21 18.30 -44.08
CA THR A 6 -14.72 19.28 -43.10
C THR A 6 -15.36 19.13 -41.73
N SER A 7 -16.64 18.76 -41.66
CA SER A 7 -17.35 18.49 -40.41
C SER A 7 -16.85 17.21 -39.73
N ARG A 8 -16.50 16.20 -40.50
CA ARG A 8 -15.98 14.92 -39.98
C ARG A 8 -14.55 15.05 -39.47
N SER A 9 -13.70 15.85 -40.13
CA SER A 9 -12.32 16.10 -39.65
C SER A 9 -12.30 16.97 -38.39
N ALA A 10 -13.20 17.95 -38.26
CA ALA A 10 -13.34 18.77 -37.06
C ALA A 10 -13.87 17.97 -35.86
N LEU A 11 -14.81 17.03 -36.08
CA LEU A 11 -15.29 16.11 -35.06
C LEU A 11 -14.18 15.14 -34.63
N LEU A 12 -13.37 14.60 -35.54
CA LEU A 12 -12.24 13.74 -35.25
C LEU A 12 -11.10 14.48 -34.53
N GLN A 13 -10.86 15.75 -34.86
CA GLN A 13 -9.89 16.58 -34.12
C GLN A 13 -10.33 16.90 -32.69
N ASN A 14 -11.63 17.06 -32.44
CA ASN A 14 -12.18 17.23 -31.08
C ASN A 14 -12.20 15.92 -30.26
N MET A 15 -12.07 14.76 -30.90
CA MET A 15 -11.96 13.45 -30.24
C MET A 15 -10.51 13.07 -29.90
N LEU A 16 -9.51 13.73 -30.49
CA LEU A 16 -8.11 13.49 -30.12
C LEU A 16 -7.80 14.14 -28.76
N PRO A 17 -7.17 13.43 -27.82
CA PRO A 17 -6.76 14.03 -26.56
C PRO A 17 -5.83 15.21 -26.82
N ASP A 18 -6.06 16.32 -26.12
CA ASP A 18 -5.20 17.51 -26.15
C ASP A 18 -3.73 17.06 -25.91
N PRO A 19 -2.81 17.32 -26.86
CA PRO A 19 -1.43 16.87 -26.77
C PRO A 19 -0.72 17.38 -25.51
N LEU A 20 -1.08 18.56 -25.00
CA LEU A 20 -0.55 19.10 -23.75
C LEU A 20 -1.06 18.29 -22.54
N ARG A 21 -2.32 17.90 -22.55
CA ARG A 21 -2.94 17.08 -21.51
C ARG A 21 -2.33 15.68 -21.46
N GLU A 22 -2.10 15.05 -22.62
CA GLU A 22 -1.45 13.74 -22.70
C GLU A 22 0.03 13.82 -22.28
N GLN A 23 0.75 14.89 -22.64
CA GLN A 23 2.13 15.07 -22.18
C GLN A 23 2.19 15.27 -20.64
N ALA A 24 1.27 16.05 -20.08
CA ALA A 24 1.15 16.23 -18.63
C ALA A 24 0.85 14.89 -17.94
N ARG A 25 -0.10 14.10 -18.48
CA ARG A 25 -0.42 12.76 -17.97
C ARG A 25 0.84 11.87 -17.91
N ARG A 26 1.61 11.79 -18.99
CA ARG A 26 2.85 10.99 -19.05
C ARG A 26 3.88 11.43 -18.02
N LYS A 27 4.04 12.75 -17.80
CA LYS A 27 4.91 13.28 -16.75
C LYS A 27 4.45 12.82 -15.36
N VAL A 28 3.15 12.91 -15.09
CA VAL A 28 2.58 12.47 -13.81
C VAL A 28 2.78 10.96 -13.61
N VAL A 29 2.56 10.13 -14.63
CA VAL A 29 2.85 8.69 -14.56
C VAL A 29 4.32 8.42 -14.24
N THR A 30 5.24 9.19 -14.83
CA THR A 30 6.67 9.07 -14.50
C THR A 30 6.95 9.42 -13.04
N LEU A 31 6.35 10.50 -12.52
CA LEU A 31 6.47 10.89 -11.11
C LEU A 31 5.90 9.83 -10.16
N ILE A 32 4.79 9.18 -10.53
CA ILE A 32 4.22 8.05 -9.78
C ILE A 32 5.22 6.89 -9.71
N LEU A 33 5.83 6.52 -10.82
CA LEU A 33 6.84 5.43 -10.86
C LEU A 33 8.08 5.80 -10.04
N ILE A 34 8.56 7.05 -10.12
CA ILE A 34 9.67 7.54 -9.29
C ILE A 34 9.29 7.45 -7.80
N THR A 35 8.10 7.91 -7.43
CA THR A 35 7.61 7.85 -6.04
C THR A 35 7.54 6.41 -5.54
N TYR A 36 7.10 5.46 -6.38
CA TYR A 36 7.07 4.04 -6.04
C TYR A 36 8.47 3.46 -5.82
N VAL A 37 9.42 3.77 -6.69
CA VAL A 37 10.82 3.33 -6.52
C VAL A 37 11.44 3.95 -5.27
N LEU A 38 11.23 5.23 -5.04
CA LEU A 38 11.70 5.92 -3.83
C LEU A 38 11.06 5.34 -2.57
N LEU A 39 9.80 4.90 -2.61
CA LEU A 39 9.16 4.21 -1.47
C LEU A 39 9.94 2.96 -1.06
N ILE A 40 10.53 2.25 -2.02
CA ILE A 40 11.31 1.04 -1.79
C ILE A 40 12.75 1.37 -1.37
N LEU A 41 13.37 2.40 -1.96
CA LEU A 41 14.79 2.72 -1.78
C LEU A 41 15.07 3.73 -0.66
N GLU A 42 14.07 4.52 -0.23
CA GLU A 42 14.23 5.55 0.81
C GLU A 42 14.96 5.02 2.04
N GLY A 43 14.54 3.86 2.55
CA GLY A 43 15.14 3.28 3.74
C GLY A 43 16.59 2.85 3.54
N ALA A 44 16.96 2.37 2.34
CA ALA A 44 18.35 2.04 2.00
C ALA A 44 19.23 3.31 1.97
N LEU A 45 18.72 4.38 1.35
CA LEU A 45 19.43 5.67 1.34
C LEU A 45 19.64 6.19 2.77
N ARG A 46 18.64 6.06 3.63
CA ARG A 46 18.70 6.51 5.03
C ARG A 46 19.60 5.65 5.90
N LYS A 47 19.66 4.32 5.66
CA LYS A 47 20.47 3.41 6.47
C LYS A 47 21.94 3.39 6.05
N TRP A 48 22.20 3.34 4.75
CA TRP A 48 23.53 2.97 4.25
C TRP A 48 24.26 4.07 3.49
N ALA A 49 23.54 5.02 2.87
CA ALA A 49 24.18 6.02 2.01
C ALA A 49 24.25 7.42 2.63
N LEU A 50 23.17 7.89 3.25
CA LEU A 50 22.99 9.29 3.64
C LEU A 50 22.43 9.40 5.07
N GLU A 51 22.97 8.63 5.99
CA GLU A 51 22.54 8.61 7.40
C GLU A 51 22.50 9.99 8.07
N PRO A 52 23.49 10.90 7.90
CA PRO A 52 23.46 12.21 8.56
C PRO A 52 22.23 13.05 8.23
N VAL A 53 21.63 12.84 7.05
CA VAL A 53 20.43 13.57 6.59
C VAL A 53 19.17 12.70 6.60
N HIS A 54 19.16 11.59 7.34
CA HIS A 54 18.07 10.61 7.37
C HIS A 54 16.70 11.23 7.68
N LYS A 55 16.63 12.28 8.50
CA LYS A 55 15.39 12.98 8.85
C LYS A 55 14.79 13.71 7.64
N ALA A 56 15.62 14.38 6.84
CA ALA A 56 15.18 15.05 5.61
C ALA A 56 14.78 14.05 4.52
N LEU A 57 15.53 12.95 4.40
CA LEU A 57 15.25 11.89 3.43
C LEU A 57 13.92 11.17 3.67
N PHE A 58 13.37 11.23 4.88
CA PHE A 58 12.02 10.74 5.15
C PHE A 58 10.95 11.39 4.27
N PHE A 59 11.18 12.65 3.85
CA PHE A 59 10.27 13.40 2.99
C PHE A 59 10.67 13.39 1.51
N ILE A 60 11.67 12.56 1.11
CA ILE A 60 12.20 12.56 -0.28
C ILE A 60 11.14 12.31 -1.35
N ARG A 61 10.06 11.60 -1.01
CA ARG A 61 8.94 11.28 -1.91
C ARG A 61 7.95 12.44 -2.08
N ASP A 62 7.83 13.28 -1.05
CA ASP A 62 6.79 14.31 -0.99
C ASP A 62 6.87 15.35 -2.12
N PRO A 63 8.04 15.85 -2.55
CA PRO A 63 8.13 16.75 -3.69
C PRO A 63 7.56 16.16 -4.99
N PHE A 64 7.74 14.85 -5.23
CA PHE A 64 7.22 14.18 -6.43
C PHE A 64 5.69 14.02 -6.36
N VAL A 65 5.16 13.74 -5.18
CA VAL A 65 3.72 13.71 -4.93
C VAL A 65 3.13 15.11 -5.11
N ALA A 66 3.73 16.16 -4.51
CA ALA A 66 3.29 17.54 -4.68
C ALA A 66 3.26 17.97 -6.14
N LEU A 67 4.33 17.67 -6.89
CA LEU A 67 4.42 17.99 -8.32
C LEU A 67 3.35 17.24 -9.13
N SER A 68 3.06 15.97 -8.76
CA SER A 68 1.99 15.20 -9.39
C SER A 68 0.61 15.84 -9.17
N LEU A 69 0.31 16.24 -7.93
CA LEU A 69 -0.92 16.94 -7.56
C LEU A 69 -1.04 18.29 -8.31
N PHE A 70 0.04 19.06 -8.33
CA PHE A 70 0.09 20.36 -9.03
C PHE A 70 -0.16 20.21 -10.52
N LEU A 71 0.51 19.27 -11.20
CA LEU A 71 0.32 19.03 -12.64
C LEU A 71 -1.11 18.56 -12.94
N CYS A 72 -1.67 17.68 -12.11
CA CYS A 72 -3.04 17.21 -12.26
C CYS A 72 -4.05 18.36 -12.11
N PHE A 73 -3.87 19.22 -11.13
CA PHE A 73 -4.71 20.41 -10.94
C PHE A 73 -4.55 21.40 -12.12
N ARG A 74 -3.31 21.71 -12.51
CA ARG A 74 -2.98 22.66 -13.58
C ARG A 74 -3.55 22.25 -14.94
N HIS A 75 -3.55 20.95 -15.24
CA HIS A 75 -4.01 20.41 -16.52
C HIS A 75 -5.39 19.73 -16.43
N ARG A 76 -6.11 19.89 -15.32
CA ARG A 76 -7.46 19.35 -15.08
C ARG A 76 -7.54 17.85 -15.43
N LEU A 77 -6.57 17.05 -14.95
CA LEU A 77 -6.52 15.61 -15.21
C LEU A 77 -7.45 14.82 -14.29
N ILE A 78 -7.91 15.40 -13.19
CA ILE A 78 -8.80 14.77 -12.21
C ILE A 78 -10.21 15.33 -12.41
N GLU A 79 -11.17 14.43 -12.53
CA GLU A 79 -12.60 14.77 -12.52
C GLU A 79 -13.11 14.86 -11.08
N MET A 80 -14.07 15.75 -10.84
CA MET A 80 -14.70 15.94 -9.53
C MET A 80 -15.73 14.85 -9.26
N THR A 81 -15.25 13.63 -9.05
CA THR A 81 -16.11 12.50 -8.64
C THR A 81 -16.59 12.66 -7.19
N PRO A 82 -17.68 11.98 -6.78
CA PRO A 82 -18.14 12.01 -5.39
C PRO A 82 -17.04 11.67 -4.37
N LEU A 83 -16.15 10.72 -4.69
CA LEU A 83 -15.03 10.35 -3.84
C LEU A 83 -14.02 11.51 -3.68
N VAL A 84 -13.71 12.24 -4.76
CA VAL A 84 -12.83 13.41 -4.72
C VAL A 84 -13.46 14.52 -3.87
N ILE A 85 -14.76 14.79 -4.04
CA ILE A 85 -15.49 15.82 -3.28
C ILE A 85 -15.51 15.48 -1.79
N ILE A 86 -15.79 14.22 -1.42
CA ILE A 86 -15.80 13.76 -0.03
C ILE A 86 -14.38 13.89 0.58
N ALA A 87 -13.35 13.44 -0.14
CA ALA A 87 -11.97 13.53 0.34
C ALA A 87 -11.53 14.98 0.56
N LEU A 88 -11.88 15.89 -0.35
CA LEU A 88 -11.62 17.35 -0.21
C LEU A 88 -12.38 17.93 0.98
N GLY A 89 -13.68 17.66 1.10
CA GLY A 89 -14.50 18.14 2.20
C GLY A 89 -13.96 17.69 3.56
N MET A 90 -13.65 16.38 3.69
CA MET A 90 -13.04 15.85 4.92
C MET A 90 -11.68 16.48 5.20
N SER A 91 -10.85 16.66 4.18
CA SER A 91 -9.54 17.31 4.33
C SER A 91 -9.66 18.72 4.89
N VAL A 92 -10.62 19.51 4.39
CA VAL A 92 -10.92 20.86 4.91
C VAL A 92 -11.40 20.81 6.35
N CYS A 93 -12.32 19.88 6.69
CA CYS A 93 -12.78 19.68 8.05
C CYS A 93 -11.62 19.34 9.02
N PHE A 94 -10.68 18.51 8.58
CA PHE A 94 -9.48 18.17 9.38
C PHE A 94 -8.51 19.34 9.53
N LEU A 95 -8.44 20.27 8.57
CA LEU A 95 -7.69 21.52 8.74
C LEU A 95 -8.31 22.40 9.85
N PHE A 96 -9.63 22.52 9.86
CA PHE A 96 -10.32 23.22 10.94
C PHE A 96 -10.14 22.53 12.29
N LEU A 97 -10.23 21.20 12.34
CA LEU A 97 -9.94 20.41 13.52
C LEU A 97 -8.51 20.63 14.02
N GLY A 98 -7.53 20.63 13.12
CA GLY A 98 -6.13 20.92 13.44
C GLY A 98 -5.95 22.35 14.00
N GLY A 99 -6.63 23.32 13.42
CA GLY A 99 -6.67 24.70 13.93
C GLY A 99 -7.25 24.76 15.36
N TYR A 100 -8.34 24.03 15.61
CA TYR A 100 -8.89 23.88 16.93
C TYR A 100 -7.87 23.29 17.93
N HIS A 101 -7.16 22.22 17.56
CA HIS A 101 -6.16 21.61 18.42
C HIS A 101 -4.98 22.53 18.73
N ILE A 102 -4.55 23.35 17.78
CA ILE A 102 -3.50 24.35 18.01
C ILE A 102 -3.97 25.38 19.07
N ILE A 103 -5.19 25.87 18.95
CA ILE A 103 -5.72 26.91 19.82
C ILE A 103 -6.11 26.34 21.21
N ALA A 104 -6.84 25.23 21.24
CA ALA A 104 -7.39 24.68 22.48
C ALA A 104 -6.36 23.93 23.34
N PHE A 105 -5.41 23.22 22.68
CA PHE A 105 -4.44 22.38 23.40
C PHE A 105 -3.00 22.87 23.25
N ASN A 106 -2.78 24.03 22.64
CA ASN A 106 -1.45 24.57 22.33
C ASN A 106 -0.56 23.55 21.59
N LEU A 107 -1.19 22.74 20.72
CA LEU A 107 -0.49 21.70 19.97
C LEU A 107 0.46 22.31 18.94
N ASN A 108 1.65 21.73 18.78
CA ASN A 108 2.63 22.21 17.81
C ASN A 108 2.05 22.14 16.37
N PRO A 109 2.05 23.27 15.61
CA PRO A 109 1.55 23.29 14.23
C PRO A 109 2.22 22.28 13.31
N VAL A 110 3.49 21.94 13.56
CA VAL A 110 4.23 20.91 12.80
C VAL A 110 3.61 19.54 13.01
N THR A 111 3.18 19.22 14.24
CA THR A 111 2.47 17.96 14.56
C THR A 111 1.16 17.88 13.78
N VAL A 112 0.39 18.95 13.75
CA VAL A 112 -0.88 19.04 13.02
C VAL A 112 -0.66 18.88 11.52
N ALA A 113 0.32 19.59 10.95
CA ALA A 113 0.66 19.48 9.53
C ALA A 113 1.10 18.06 9.15
N TYR A 114 1.90 17.42 10.01
CA TYR A 114 2.32 16.04 9.83
C TYR A 114 1.13 15.07 9.92
N GLY A 115 0.21 15.26 10.86
CA GLY A 115 -1.03 14.51 10.96
C GLY A 115 -1.85 14.64 9.68
N TRP A 116 -2.18 15.87 9.28
CA TRP A 116 -2.95 16.13 8.05
C TRP A 116 -2.32 15.47 6.82
N ARG A 117 -0.97 15.57 6.68
CA ARG A 117 -0.21 14.88 5.63
C ARG A 117 -0.48 13.38 5.61
N ASN A 118 -0.45 12.72 6.76
CA ASN A 118 -0.63 11.29 6.87
C ASN A 118 -2.06 10.83 6.54
N TYR A 119 -3.06 11.65 6.84
CA TYR A 119 -4.45 11.36 6.53
C TYR A 119 -4.80 11.60 5.05
N PHE A 120 -4.35 12.69 4.44
CA PHE A 120 -4.89 13.14 3.15
C PHE A 120 -3.89 13.21 2.01
N TYR A 121 -2.62 13.50 2.25
CA TYR A 121 -1.67 13.76 1.19
C TYR A 121 -1.51 12.59 0.22
N TYR A 122 -1.33 11.39 0.75
CA TYR A 122 -1.26 10.17 -0.06
C TYR A 122 -2.63 9.66 -0.50
N LEU A 123 -3.71 10.00 0.19
CA LEU A 123 -5.07 9.76 -0.30
C LEU A 123 -5.32 10.54 -1.59
N PHE A 124 -4.96 11.83 -1.64
CA PHE A 124 -5.02 12.61 -2.88
C PHE A 124 -4.12 12.04 -3.97
N PHE A 125 -2.95 11.53 -3.61
CA PHE A 125 -2.08 10.86 -4.56
C PHE A 125 -2.70 9.58 -5.13
N ALA A 126 -3.43 8.81 -4.32
CA ALA A 126 -4.21 7.66 -4.80
C ALA A 126 -5.26 8.07 -5.84
N LEU A 127 -5.95 9.20 -5.63
CA LEU A 127 -6.92 9.75 -6.59
C LEU A 127 -6.24 10.21 -7.90
N VAL A 128 -5.02 10.79 -7.80
CA VAL A 128 -4.19 11.09 -8.98
C VAL A 128 -3.86 9.81 -9.74
N ILE A 129 -3.37 8.77 -9.08
CA ILE A 129 -3.04 7.48 -9.69
C ILE A 129 -4.27 6.91 -10.43
N ALA A 130 -5.42 6.90 -9.75
CA ALA A 130 -6.68 6.42 -10.31
C ALA A 130 -7.14 7.18 -11.58
N ALA A 131 -6.85 8.49 -11.65
CA ALA A 131 -7.27 9.34 -12.76
C ALA A 131 -6.32 9.28 -13.97
N VAL A 132 -5.01 9.05 -13.75
CA VAL A 132 -4.02 9.22 -14.83
C VAL A 132 -3.43 7.92 -15.35
N MET A 133 -3.41 6.84 -14.55
CA MET A 133 -2.83 5.57 -14.99
C MET A 133 -3.79 4.78 -15.87
N ARG A 134 -3.30 4.38 -17.03
CA ARG A 134 -3.97 3.45 -17.95
C ARG A 134 -3.51 2.03 -17.67
N ARG A 135 -4.19 1.03 -18.27
CA ARG A 135 -3.86 -0.38 -18.10
C ARG A 135 -2.38 -0.69 -18.35
N ALA A 136 -1.78 -0.14 -19.39
CA ALA A 136 -0.37 -0.34 -19.70
C ALA A 136 0.57 0.20 -18.62
N ASP A 137 0.17 1.28 -17.91
CA ASP A 137 0.93 1.87 -16.81
C ASP A 137 0.79 1.01 -15.54
N VAL A 138 -0.40 0.45 -15.27
CA VAL A 138 -0.65 -0.53 -14.20
C VAL A 138 0.22 -1.77 -14.42
N ASP A 139 0.18 -2.35 -15.62
CA ASP A 139 0.98 -3.53 -15.98
C ASP A 139 2.49 -3.25 -15.91
N ARG A 140 2.92 -2.01 -16.18
CA ARG A 140 4.31 -1.57 -16.01
C ARG A 140 4.72 -1.58 -14.55
N LEU A 141 3.91 -1.05 -13.65
CA LEU A 141 4.19 -1.04 -12.21
C LEU A 141 4.24 -2.46 -11.64
N ILE A 142 3.30 -3.34 -12.06
CA ILE A 142 3.31 -4.76 -11.71
C ILE A 142 4.63 -5.41 -12.12
N ARG A 143 5.08 -5.21 -13.37
CA ARG A 143 6.37 -5.75 -13.85
C ARG A 143 7.56 -5.21 -13.06
N TRP A 144 7.58 -3.93 -12.73
CA TRP A 144 8.65 -3.34 -11.90
C TRP A 144 8.69 -3.94 -10.49
N SER A 145 7.53 -4.21 -9.89
CA SER A 145 7.45 -4.90 -8.60
C SER A 145 8.11 -6.28 -8.65
N LEU A 146 7.87 -7.05 -9.73
CA LEU A 146 8.50 -8.37 -9.91
C LEU A 146 10.00 -8.28 -10.18
N ILE A 147 10.46 -7.28 -10.95
CA ILE A 147 11.89 -7.07 -11.20
C ILE A 147 12.61 -6.75 -9.88
N ILE A 148 12.03 -5.90 -9.05
CA ILE A 148 12.62 -5.49 -7.76
C ILE A 148 12.55 -6.63 -6.72
N ALA A 149 11.61 -7.56 -6.85
CA ALA A 149 11.48 -8.69 -5.93
C ALA A 149 12.73 -9.56 -5.85
N MET A 150 13.43 -9.77 -6.96
CA MET A 150 14.66 -10.57 -6.99
C MET A 150 15.80 -9.96 -6.16
N PRO A 151 16.28 -8.73 -6.43
CA PRO A 151 17.34 -8.13 -5.62
C PRO A 151 16.92 -7.93 -4.17
N MET A 152 15.62 -7.67 -3.90
CA MET A 152 15.11 -7.59 -2.53
C MET A 152 15.17 -8.95 -1.82
N GLY A 153 14.81 -10.05 -2.52
CA GLY A 153 14.93 -11.40 -2.00
C GLY A 153 16.39 -11.78 -1.69
N ALA A 154 17.31 -11.43 -2.59
CA ALA A 154 18.75 -11.65 -2.35
C ALA A 154 19.25 -10.86 -1.13
N LEU A 155 18.87 -9.59 -1.01
CA LEU A 155 19.20 -8.76 0.16
C LEU A 155 18.62 -9.35 1.44
N ALA A 156 17.35 -9.74 1.42
CA ALA A 156 16.66 -10.33 2.58
C ALA A 156 17.33 -11.64 3.01
N PHE A 157 17.74 -12.49 2.06
CA PHE A 157 18.49 -13.71 2.36
C PHE A 157 19.85 -13.41 3.01
N ILE A 158 20.59 -12.43 2.49
CA ILE A 158 21.87 -12.00 3.07
C ILE A 158 21.66 -11.46 4.48
N GLN A 159 20.64 -10.62 4.72
CA GLN A 159 20.30 -10.10 6.04
C GLN A 159 19.99 -11.22 7.03
N TRP A 160 19.18 -12.20 6.61
CA TRP A 160 18.77 -13.32 7.43
C TRP A 160 19.95 -14.23 7.83
N ARG A 161 20.93 -14.43 6.93
CA ARG A 161 22.13 -15.25 7.18
C ARG A 161 23.24 -14.51 7.91
N SER A 162 23.19 -13.21 7.96
CA SER A 162 24.23 -12.36 8.59
C SER A 162 23.95 -12.15 10.08
N PRO A 163 24.98 -12.01 10.91
CA PRO A 163 24.81 -11.72 12.33
C PRO A 163 24.09 -10.36 12.52
N PRO A 164 23.42 -10.14 13.68
CA PRO A 164 22.72 -8.91 13.98
C PRO A 164 23.60 -7.64 13.85
N SER A 165 24.88 -7.74 14.18
CA SER A 165 25.85 -6.64 14.11
C SER A 165 26.39 -6.38 12.71
N ALA A 166 26.04 -7.18 11.69
CA ALA A 166 26.51 -6.97 10.34
C ALA A 166 25.96 -5.66 9.74
N TRP A 167 26.78 -5.00 8.91
CA TRP A 167 26.41 -3.74 8.23
C TRP A 167 25.10 -3.82 7.46
N VAL A 168 24.78 -4.95 6.83
CA VAL A 168 23.51 -5.15 6.12
C VAL A 168 22.29 -5.10 7.06
N ASN A 169 22.49 -5.36 8.36
CA ASN A 169 21.45 -5.37 9.40
C ASN A 169 21.41 -4.06 10.20
N TYR A 170 22.20 -3.07 9.80
CA TYR A 170 22.26 -1.78 10.46
C TYR A 170 20.87 -1.14 10.60
N GLN A 171 20.57 -0.61 11.79
CA GLN A 171 19.34 0.11 12.10
C GLN A 171 19.65 1.58 12.38
N LEU A 172 18.76 2.48 11.94
CA LEU A 172 18.90 3.92 12.20
C LEU A 172 18.92 4.21 13.70
N GLY A 173 19.89 5.05 14.11
CA GLY A 173 20.04 5.44 15.51
C GLY A 173 20.90 4.48 16.33
N GLY A 174 21.61 3.53 15.70
CA GLY A 174 22.56 2.64 16.40
C GLY A 174 21.91 1.55 17.25
N GLY A 175 20.62 1.27 17.04
CA GLY A 175 19.92 0.17 17.71
C GLY A 175 20.31 -1.20 17.16
N ASP A 176 20.11 -2.24 17.99
CA ASP A 176 20.28 -3.62 17.57
C ASP A 176 19.30 -3.99 16.45
N ALA A 177 19.70 -4.93 15.60
CA ALA A 177 18.81 -5.48 14.57
C ALA A 177 17.54 -6.05 15.20
N PHE A 178 16.40 -5.89 14.52
CA PHE A 178 15.16 -6.53 14.96
C PHE A 178 15.35 -8.04 15.00
N LEU A 179 15.33 -8.61 16.20
CA LEU A 179 15.53 -10.03 16.42
C LEU A 179 14.20 -10.78 16.43
N VAL A 180 14.25 -11.99 15.94
CA VAL A 180 13.23 -13.02 16.20
C VAL A 180 13.61 -13.74 17.48
N THR A 181 12.68 -14.39 18.13
CA THR A 181 12.92 -15.41 19.13
C THR A 181 14.03 -16.37 18.61
N ALA A 182 14.98 -16.75 19.46
CA ALA A 182 16.17 -17.54 19.10
C ALA A 182 17.31 -16.79 18.38
N GLY A 183 17.35 -15.46 18.42
CA GLY A 183 18.50 -14.68 17.94
C GLY A 183 18.61 -14.50 16.43
N VAL A 184 17.61 -14.91 15.67
CA VAL A 184 17.58 -14.74 14.21
C VAL A 184 17.07 -13.34 13.84
N VAL A 185 17.71 -12.71 12.86
CA VAL A 185 17.36 -11.36 12.39
C VAL A 185 16.02 -11.39 11.65
N ARG A 186 15.11 -10.49 12.02
CA ARG A 186 13.95 -10.13 11.18
C ARG A 186 14.42 -9.23 10.06
N THR A 187 14.28 -9.69 8.85
CA THR A 187 14.72 -8.91 7.69
C THR A 187 13.87 -7.66 7.51
N THR A 188 14.53 -6.57 7.20
CA THR A 188 13.89 -5.29 6.86
C THR A 188 14.07 -4.94 5.39
N GLY A 189 14.85 -5.71 4.64
CA GLY A 189 15.23 -5.37 3.28
C GLY A 189 15.87 -3.97 3.22
N THR A 190 15.43 -3.18 2.28
CA THR A 190 15.84 -1.76 2.15
C THR A 190 15.15 -0.85 3.17
N PHE A 191 14.11 -1.29 3.86
CA PHE A 191 13.31 -0.45 4.76
C PHE A 191 13.98 -0.22 6.11
N THR A 192 13.62 0.87 6.77
CA THR A 192 14.10 1.21 8.12
C THR A 192 13.35 0.46 9.22
N PHE A 193 12.20 -0.14 8.90
CA PHE A 193 11.38 -0.90 9.83
C PHE A 193 10.71 -2.11 9.17
N THR A 194 10.43 -3.13 9.95
CA THR A 194 9.87 -4.41 9.45
C THR A 194 8.52 -4.25 8.76
N ALA A 195 7.67 -3.32 9.18
CA ALA A 195 6.35 -3.10 8.57
C ALA A 195 6.45 -2.69 7.09
N GLY A 196 7.48 -1.89 6.70
CA GLY A 196 7.72 -1.55 5.30
C GLY A 196 8.06 -2.77 4.45
N PHE A 197 8.88 -3.68 4.99
CA PHE A 197 9.22 -4.91 4.31
C PHE A 197 8.01 -5.85 4.17
N VAL A 198 7.16 -5.94 5.19
CA VAL A 198 5.90 -6.69 5.14
C VAL A 198 4.96 -6.15 4.06
N CYS A 199 4.83 -4.83 3.95
CA CYS A 199 4.05 -4.20 2.88
C CYS A 199 4.63 -4.51 1.49
N PHE A 200 5.97 -4.48 1.34
CA PHE A 200 6.62 -4.87 0.10
C PHE A 200 6.31 -6.32 -0.28
N VAL A 201 6.38 -7.25 0.67
CA VAL A 201 6.06 -8.67 0.45
C VAL A 201 4.61 -8.81 -0.01
N GLY A 202 3.65 -8.24 0.73
CA GLY A 202 2.22 -8.31 0.39
C GLY A 202 1.91 -7.70 -0.99
N ALA A 203 2.46 -6.51 -1.27
CA ALA A 203 2.32 -5.83 -2.55
C ALA A 203 2.89 -6.66 -3.72
N THR A 204 4.07 -7.26 -3.51
CA THR A 204 4.73 -8.10 -4.52
C THR A 204 3.94 -9.37 -4.79
N LEU A 205 3.37 -10.02 -3.76
CA LEU A 205 2.50 -11.19 -3.92
C LEU A 205 1.22 -10.86 -4.70
N ALA A 206 0.58 -9.72 -4.41
CA ALA A 206 -0.57 -9.25 -5.18
C ALA A 206 -0.21 -8.97 -6.64
N CYS A 207 0.95 -8.33 -6.90
CA CYS A 207 1.47 -8.11 -8.25
C CYS A 207 1.82 -9.42 -8.96
N LEU A 208 2.38 -10.38 -8.26
CA LEU A 208 2.71 -11.70 -8.80
C LEU A 208 1.45 -12.45 -9.24
N ALA A 209 0.43 -12.48 -8.39
CA ALA A 209 -0.87 -13.03 -8.73
C ALA A 209 -1.47 -12.30 -9.94
N ALA A 210 -1.50 -10.96 -9.93
CA ALA A 210 -2.01 -10.17 -11.05
C ALA A 210 -1.24 -10.44 -12.36
N ALA A 211 0.08 -10.58 -12.31
CA ALA A 211 0.91 -10.89 -13.48
C ALA A 211 0.60 -12.28 -14.08
N ALA A 212 0.27 -13.26 -13.25
CA ALA A 212 -0.13 -14.59 -13.70
C ALA A 212 -1.43 -14.57 -14.51
N PHE A 213 -2.32 -13.60 -14.25
CA PHE A 213 -3.59 -13.41 -14.96
C PHE A 213 -3.49 -12.42 -16.13
N THR A 214 -2.36 -11.70 -16.26
CA THR A 214 -2.15 -10.71 -17.33
C THR A 214 -1.52 -11.36 -18.55
N ARG A 215 -2.15 -11.19 -19.73
CA ARG A 215 -1.57 -11.65 -20.99
C ARG A 215 -0.31 -10.85 -21.33
N GLY A 216 0.74 -11.53 -21.79
CA GLY A 216 1.99 -10.87 -22.25
C GLY A 216 3.04 -10.63 -21.15
N CYS A 217 2.83 -11.09 -19.93
CA CYS A 217 3.90 -11.13 -18.96
C CYS A 217 4.84 -12.31 -19.23
N SER A 218 6.16 -12.07 -19.23
CA SER A 218 7.15 -13.12 -19.45
C SER A 218 7.10 -14.16 -18.32
N LYS A 219 7.04 -15.45 -18.69
CA LYS A 219 7.04 -16.56 -17.72
C LYS A 219 8.29 -16.54 -16.83
N TRP A 220 9.44 -16.15 -17.39
CA TRP A 220 10.69 -16.00 -16.64
C TRP A 220 10.60 -14.88 -15.61
N LEU A 221 9.99 -13.74 -15.96
CA LEU A 221 9.80 -12.65 -15.00
C LEU A 221 8.88 -13.08 -13.84
N VAL A 222 7.81 -13.82 -14.14
CA VAL A 222 6.92 -14.38 -13.11
C VAL A 222 7.68 -15.37 -12.22
N ALA A 223 8.47 -16.28 -12.80
CA ALA A 223 9.25 -17.27 -12.06
C ALA A 223 10.31 -16.60 -11.15
N PHE A 224 11.07 -15.66 -11.67
CA PHE A 224 12.05 -14.92 -10.88
C PHE A 224 11.41 -14.05 -9.80
N GLY A 225 10.31 -13.36 -10.15
CA GLY A 225 9.53 -12.59 -9.17
C GLY A 225 8.97 -13.48 -8.06
N ALA A 226 8.49 -14.69 -8.39
CA ALA A 226 8.03 -15.67 -7.43
C ALA A 226 9.14 -16.14 -6.50
N ALA A 227 10.33 -16.45 -7.03
CA ALA A 227 11.49 -16.85 -6.23
C ALA A 227 11.90 -15.73 -5.25
N GLY A 228 11.97 -14.47 -5.72
CA GLY A 228 12.26 -13.32 -4.87
C GLY A 228 11.19 -13.10 -3.79
N ALA A 229 9.90 -13.16 -4.16
CA ALA A 229 8.79 -13.02 -3.22
C ALA A 229 8.77 -14.13 -2.17
N ALA A 230 9.04 -15.39 -2.56
CA ALA A 230 9.14 -16.53 -1.65
C ALA A 230 10.26 -16.33 -0.63
N THR A 231 11.44 -15.91 -1.08
CA THR A 231 12.57 -15.62 -0.20
C THR A 231 12.25 -14.49 0.77
N CYS A 232 11.65 -13.38 0.28
CA CYS A 232 11.22 -12.28 1.14
C CYS A 232 10.17 -12.74 2.17
N LEU A 233 9.19 -13.56 1.78
CA LEU A 233 8.17 -14.09 2.67
C LEU A 233 8.78 -14.97 3.76
N ALA A 234 9.66 -15.93 3.38
CA ALA A 234 10.31 -16.84 4.30
C ALA A 234 11.14 -16.12 5.36
N THR A 235 11.92 -15.12 4.93
CA THR A 235 12.85 -14.40 5.80
C THR A 235 12.20 -13.25 6.58
N SER A 236 10.94 -12.90 6.29
CA SER A 236 10.23 -11.78 6.94
C SER A 236 10.01 -11.95 8.44
N GLY A 237 9.88 -13.19 8.90
CA GLY A 237 9.52 -13.53 10.28
C GLY A 237 8.22 -12.85 10.74
N SER A 238 7.29 -12.56 9.83
CA SER A 238 6.07 -11.79 10.12
C SER A 238 4.80 -12.57 9.80
N ARG A 239 3.95 -12.78 10.81
CA ARG A 239 2.60 -13.37 10.63
C ARG A 239 1.76 -12.60 9.61
N MET A 240 1.88 -11.27 9.59
CA MET A 240 1.15 -10.41 8.68
C MET A 240 1.56 -10.64 7.21
N ALA A 241 2.83 -10.92 6.92
CA ALA A 241 3.29 -11.27 5.57
C ALA A 241 2.64 -12.57 5.08
N PHE A 242 2.54 -13.58 5.95
CA PHE A 242 1.86 -14.84 5.63
C PHE A 242 0.34 -14.67 5.52
N MET A 243 -0.27 -13.79 6.32
CA MET A 243 -1.68 -13.43 6.16
C MET A 243 -1.92 -12.81 4.76
N HIS A 244 -1.07 -11.90 4.32
CA HIS A 244 -1.16 -11.36 2.95
C HIS A 244 -1.00 -12.45 1.89
N ALA A 245 -0.09 -13.41 2.08
CA ALA A 245 0.08 -14.54 1.17
C ALA A 245 -1.20 -15.41 1.12
N GLY A 246 -1.78 -15.74 2.28
CA GLY A 246 -3.02 -16.51 2.39
C GLY A 246 -4.21 -15.80 1.73
N VAL A 247 -4.41 -14.53 2.01
CA VAL A 247 -5.49 -13.71 1.41
C VAL A 247 -5.32 -13.63 -0.11
N THR A 248 -4.09 -13.36 -0.59
CA THR A 248 -3.82 -13.28 -2.02
C THR A 248 -4.04 -14.63 -2.71
N GLY A 249 -3.58 -15.73 -2.10
CA GLY A 249 -3.79 -17.08 -2.62
C GLY A 249 -5.28 -17.47 -2.67
N LEU A 250 -6.04 -17.16 -1.61
CA LEU A 250 -7.48 -17.40 -1.55
C LEU A 250 -8.24 -16.61 -2.62
N ILE A 251 -7.92 -15.34 -2.81
CA ILE A 251 -8.53 -14.49 -3.83
C ILE A 251 -8.14 -14.98 -5.24
N ALA A 252 -6.88 -15.36 -5.46
CA ALA A 252 -6.46 -15.92 -6.74
C ALA A 252 -7.22 -17.20 -7.07
N PHE A 253 -7.39 -18.10 -6.10
CA PHE A 253 -8.21 -19.30 -6.25
C PHE A 253 -9.68 -18.97 -6.53
N ALA A 254 -10.27 -18.02 -5.79
CA ALA A 254 -11.65 -17.59 -6.02
C ALA A 254 -11.85 -16.95 -7.41
N CYS A 255 -10.87 -16.17 -7.90
CA CYS A 255 -10.90 -15.62 -9.27
C CYS A 255 -10.99 -16.73 -10.33
N GLU A 256 -10.29 -17.83 -10.12
CA GLU A 256 -10.33 -18.96 -11.04
C GLU A 256 -11.68 -19.69 -10.98
N ALA A 257 -12.24 -19.88 -9.80
CA ALA A 257 -13.53 -20.56 -9.62
C ALA A 257 -14.70 -19.82 -10.27
N VAL A 258 -14.64 -18.49 -10.36
CA VAL A 258 -15.71 -17.64 -10.92
C VAL A 258 -15.65 -17.57 -12.47
N ARG A 259 -14.52 -17.88 -13.09
CA ARG A 259 -14.36 -17.81 -14.55
C ARG A 259 -14.98 -19.04 -15.24
N PRO A 260 -15.72 -18.89 -16.36
CA PRO A 260 -16.28 -20.05 -17.07
C PRO A 260 -15.17 -20.92 -17.69
N LEU A 261 -15.33 -22.23 -17.56
CA LEU A 261 -14.40 -23.29 -17.98
C LEU A 261 -14.10 -23.29 -19.50
N ALA A 262 -12.97 -22.77 -19.94
CA ALA A 262 -12.43 -22.97 -21.28
C ALA A 262 -11.11 -23.76 -21.19
N SER A 263 -10.83 -24.64 -22.13
CA SER A 263 -9.74 -25.64 -22.10
C SER A 263 -8.31 -25.07 -21.94
N GLN A 264 -8.07 -23.81 -22.30
CA GLN A 264 -6.79 -23.12 -22.04
C GLN A 264 -6.57 -22.76 -20.57
N ARG A 265 -7.56 -22.91 -19.72
CA ARG A 265 -7.56 -22.51 -18.30
C ARG A 265 -7.07 -23.59 -17.37
N LEU A 266 -7.15 -24.86 -17.77
CA LEU A 266 -6.54 -25.93 -17.00
C LEU A 266 -5.03 -25.69 -16.79
N ALA A 267 -4.35 -25.10 -17.80
CA ALA A 267 -2.94 -24.75 -17.71
C ALA A 267 -2.68 -23.57 -16.74
N VAL A 268 -3.61 -22.59 -16.66
CA VAL A 268 -3.49 -21.47 -15.70
C VAL A 268 -3.79 -21.94 -14.28
N HIS A 269 -4.82 -22.78 -14.09
CA HIS A 269 -5.13 -23.41 -12.80
C HIS A 269 -3.96 -24.26 -12.30
N ALA A 270 -3.44 -25.14 -13.19
CA ALA A 270 -2.25 -25.91 -12.88
C ALA A 270 -1.06 -25.00 -12.54
N GLY A 271 -0.88 -23.88 -13.28
CA GLY A 271 0.16 -22.90 -13.01
C GLY A 271 0.02 -22.21 -11.64
N VAL A 272 -1.17 -21.77 -11.27
CA VAL A 272 -1.45 -21.14 -9.96
C VAL A 272 -1.28 -22.16 -8.84
N VAL A 273 -1.81 -23.37 -8.99
CA VAL A 273 -1.64 -24.46 -8.01
C VAL A 273 -0.17 -24.85 -7.91
N CYS A 274 0.52 -25.06 -9.02
CA CYS A 274 1.96 -25.37 -9.02
C CYS A 274 2.79 -24.25 -8.41
N MET A 275 2.44 -22.99 -8.67
CA MET A 275 3.12 -21.83 -8.09
C MET A 275 2.88 -21.78 -6.57
N THR A 276 1.65 -22.00 -6.11
CA THR A 276 1.31 -22.01 -4.67
C THR A 276 1.97 -23.18 -3.96
N VAL A 277 1.86 -24.39 -4.52
CA VAL A 277 2.50 -25.61 -3.98
C VAL A 277 4.02 -25.50 -4.07
N GLY A 278 4.57 -24.98 -5.17
CA GLY A 278 5.99 -24.71 -5.36
C GLY A 278 6.52 -23.67 -4.37
N LEU A 279 5.75 -22.62 -4.09
CA LEU A 279 6.08 -21.60 -3.07
C LEU A 279 6.11 -22.25 -1.67
N ILE A 280 5.06 -22.98 -1.30
CA ILE A 280 4.97 -23.67 0.00
C ILE A 280 6.04 -24.77 0.10
N GLY A 281 6.17 -25.59 -0.92
CA GLY A 281 7.19 -26.66 -0.95
C GLY A 281 8.61 -26.10 -0.94
N GLY A 282 8.88 -25.04 -1.70
CA GLY A 282 10.14 -24.32 -1.67
C GLY A 282 10.45 -23.74 -0.29
N LEU A 283 9.45 -23.13 0.37
CA LEU A 283 9.60 -22.64 1.74
C LEU A 283 9.94 -23.77 2.70
N MET A 284 9.27 -24.93 2.61
CA MET A 284 9.53 -26.09 3.47
C MET A 284 10.92 -26.71 3.25
N VAL A 285 11.36 -26.76 1.99
CA VAL A 285 12.65 -27.40 1.62
C VAL A 285 13.83 -26.46 1.85
N PHE A 286 13.70 -25.21 1.44
CA PHE A 286 14.84 -24.26 1.47
C PHE A 286 14.93 -23.45 2.76
N TYR A 287 13.83 -23.33 3.51
CA TYR A 287 13.75 -22.50 4.72
C TYR A 287 13.03 -23.20 5.90
N PRO A 288 13.36 -24.45 6.24
CA PRO A 288 12.68 -25.18 7.33
C PRO A 288 12.78 -24.42 8.66
N GLN A 289 13.94 -23.85 8.97
CA GLN A 289 14.16 -23.06 10.19
C GLN A 289 13.27 -21.81 10.26
N ALA A 290 12.93 -21.17 9.13
CA ALA A 290 12.04 -20.02 9.11
C ALA A 290 10.59 -20.41 9.44
N LEU A 291 10.16 -21.59 9.03
CA LEU A 291 8.83 -22.15 9.38
C LEU A 291 8.75 -22.57 10.85
N ASP A 292 9.79 -23.22 11.36
CA ASP A 292 9.88 -23.60 12.78
C ASP A 292 9.83 -22.36 13.69
N GLN A 293 10.58 -21.31 13.34
CA GLN A 293 10.57 -20.03 14.04
C GLN A 293 9.20 -19.35 13.99
N MET A 294 8.50 -19.46 12.86
CA MET A 294 7.17 -18.91 12.73
C MET A 294 6.15 -19.69 13.55
N ALA A 295 6.25 -21.03 13.58
CA ALA A 295 5.42 -21.89 14.39
C ALA A 295 5.63 -21.61 15.89
N GLU A 296 6.88 -21.50 16.33
CA GLU A 296 7.24 -21.15 17.71
C GLU A 296 6.71 -19.77 18.10
N ARG A 297 6.86 -18.76 17.24
CA ARG A 297 6.28 -17.43 17.47
C ARG A 297 4.77 -17.44 17.53
N SER A 298 4.12 -18.20 16.65
CA SER A 298 2.68 -18.37 16.67
C SER A 298 2.22 -19.03 17.98
N HIS A 299 2.97 -20.02 18.46
CA HIS A 299 2.69 -20.71 19.71
C HIS A 299 2.87 -19.78 20.93
N ILE A 300 4.00 -19.06 21.03
CA ILE A 300 4.25 -18.07 22.11
C ILE A 300 3.17 -16.97 22.09
N ALA A 301 2.84 -16.44 20.92
CA ALA A 301 1.83 -15.41 20.81
C ALA A 301 0.42 -15.92 21.13
N SER A 302 0.08 -17.17 20.79
CA SER A 302 -1.23 -17.76 21.11
C SER A 302 -1.39 -18.08 22.61
N GLN A 303 -0.29 -18.24 23.35
CA GLN A 303 -0.31 -18.37 24.80
C GLN A 303 -0.66 -17.06 25.52
N HIS A 304 -0.31 -15.92 24.91
CA HIS A 304 -0.54 -14.60 25.50
C HIS A 304 -1.69 -13.84 24.86
N GLU A 305 -2.07 -14.16 23.63
CA GLU A 305 -3.10 -13.44 22.86
C GLU A 305 -3.87 -14.38 21.92
N ASP A 306 -5.20 -14.38 22.02
CA ASP A 306 -6.08 -14.95 21.02
C ASP A 306 -6.09 -14.02 19.78
N SER A 307 -5.51 -14.49 18.68
CA SER A 307 -5.39 -13.69 17.44
C SER A 307 -6.76 -13.28 16.87
N GLY A 308 -7.80 -14.06 17.07
CA GLY A 308 -9.17 -13.73 16.67
C GLY A 308 -9.76 -12.62 17.52
N LYS A 309 -9.57 -12.69 18.85
CA LYS A 309 -9.98 -11.63 19.77
C LYS A 309 -9.23 -10.33 19.52
N ARG A 310 -7.91 -10.39 19.26
CA ARG A 310 -7.12 -9.20 18.92
C ARG A 310 -7.61 -8.53 17.65
N PHE A 311 -7.89 -9.31 16.60
CA PHE A 311 -8.45 -8.77 15.35
C PHE A 311 -9.80 -8.07 15.60
N LEU A 312 -10.72 -8.73 16.31
CA LEU A 312 -12.00 -8.15 16.65
C LEU A 312 -11.85 -6.93 17.56
N TRP A 313 -10.93 -6.99 18.52
CA TRP A 313 -10.65 -5.90 19.43
C TRP A 313 -10.10 -4.67 18.71
N SER A 314 -9.24 -4.84 17.68
CA SER A 314 -8.75 -3.72 16.86
C SER A 314 -9.87 -2.91 16.21
N PHE A 315 -11.03 -3.54 15.92
CA PHE A 315 -12.23 -2.81 15.46
C PHE A 315 -13.07 -2.25 16.62
N LEU A 316 -13.29 -3.02 17.67
CA LEU A 316 -14.16 -2.62 18.75
C LEU A 316 -13.53 -1.53 19.62
N SER A 317 -12.22 -1.55 19.83
CA SER A 317 -11.49 -0.59 20.66
C SER A 317 -11.62 0.85 20.15
N GLY A 318 -11.79 1.07 18.84
CA GLY A 318 -12.08 2.40 18.30
C GLY A 318 -13.38 3.02 18.82
N PHE A 319 -14.37 2.20 19.18
CA PHE A 319 -15.60 2.67 19.79
C PHE A 319 -15.48 2.85 21.32
N THR A 320 -14.66 2.02 21.98
CA THR A 320 -14.50 2.09 23.45
C THR A 320 -13.67 3.29 23.91
N VAL A 321 -12.71 3.76 23.10
CA VAL A 321 -11.90 4.96 23.43
C VAL A 321 -12.63 6.28 23.15
N GLY A 322 -13.88 6.25 22.71
CA GLY A 322 -14.67 7.43 22.40
C GLY A 322 -14.92 8.36 23.60
N GLU A 323 -15.00 7.80 24.80
CA GLU A 323 -15.14 8.58 26.04
C GLU A 323 -13.86 9.38 26.34
N GLU A 324 -12.67 8.80 26.11
CA GLU A 324 -11.38 9.45 26.35
C GLU A 324 -11.08 10.52 25.28
N SER A 325 -11.45 10.26 24.01
CA SER A 325 -11.18 11.17 22.90
C SER A 325 -12.11 12.38 22.84
N GLY A 326 -13.31 12.28 23.43
CA GLY A 326 -14.36 13.25 23.22
C GLY A 326 -14.78 13.35 21.75
N LEU A 327 -15.52 14.43 21.40
CA LEU A 327 -16.04 14.63 20.04
C LEU A 327 -14.95 15.02 19.02
N PHE A 328 -13.91 15.74 19.46
CA PHE A 328 -12.91 16.39 18.58
C PHE A 328 -11.48 15.83 18.72
N GLY A 329 -11.25 14.89 19.64
CA GLY A 329 -9.95 14.24 19.80
C GLY A 329 -8.96 15.03 20.67
N LEU A 330 -7.81 14.39 20.89
CA LEU A 330 -6.74 14.88 21.78
C LEU A 330 -5.64 15.62 21.01
N GLY A 331 -5.59 15.48 19.68
CA GLY A 331 -4.59 16.19 18.87
C GLY A 331 -4.24 15.48 17.57
N LEU A 332 -4.57 16.12 16.45
CA LEU A 332 -4.28 15.63 15.11
C LEU A 332 -2.79 15.38 14.90
N GLY A 333 -2.41 14.13 14.62
CA GLY A 333 -1.04 13.73 14.39
C GLY A 333 -0.23 13.41 15.65
N ALA A 334 -0.74 13.66 16.85
CA ALA A 334 0.01 13.46 18.10
C ALA A 334 0.32 11.98 18.39
N GLY A 335 -0.52 11.04 17.94
CA GLY A 335 -0.29 9.61 18.06
C GLY A 335 0.66 9.02 17.01
N THR A 336 1.15 9.81 16.05
CA THR A 336 2.09 9.35 15.04
C THR A 336 3.53 9.46 15.51
N GLY A 337 4.43 8.57 15.07
CA GLY A 337 5.84 8.61 15.48
C GLY A 337 6.57 9.92 15.14
N GLY A 338 6.24 10.56 14.01
CA GLY A 338 6.80 11.86 13.62
C GLY A 338 6.15 13.02 14.36
N GLY A 339 4.85 12.95 14.59
CA GLY A 339 4.11 13.95 15.35
C GLY A 339 4.45 13.93 16.84
N SER A 340 4.60 12.75 17.45
CA SER A 340 5.04 12.63 18.84
C SER A 340 6.45 13.19 19.03
N LEU A 341 7.37 12.93 18.09
CA LEU A 341 8.70 13.52 18.09
C LEU A 341 8.64 15.05 18.05
N ALA A 342 7.78 15.63 17.22
CA ALA A 342 7.60 17.08 17.10
C ALA A 342 6.93 17.69 18.35
N ALA A 343 6.04 16.94 19.03
CA ALA A 343 5.29 17.39 20.19
C ALA A 343 6.09 17.24 21.49
N THR A 344 6.82 16.13 21.67
CA THR A 344 7.43 15.74 22.96
C THR A 344 8.95 15.62 22.89
N GLY A 345 9.56 15.72 21.73
CA GLY A 345 11.00 15.48 21.52
C GLY A 345 11.37 13.98 21.54
N GLN A 346 10.42 13.07 21.78
CA GLN A 346 10.64 11.63 21.80
C GLN A 346 9.72 10.92 20.82
N GLN A 347 10.28 9.91 20.15
CA GLN A 347 9.50 9.04 19.28
C GLN A 347 8.86 7.94 20.15
N ALA A 348 7.64 8.17 20.58
CA ALA A 348 6.89 7.24 21.42
C ALA A 348 5.49 7.00 20.85
N PHE A 349 4.93 5.82 21.13
CA PHE A 349 3.51 5.55 20.89
C PHE A 349 2.71 6.21 22.03
N THR A 350 2.30 7.45 21.84
CA THR A 350 1.69 8.26 22.88
C THR A 350 0.19 8.02 23.10
N MET A 351 -0.45 7.30 22.19
CA MET A 351 -1.89 7.00 22.24
C MET A 351 -2.15 5.50 22.17
N ALA A 352 -2.63 4.98 21.04
CA ALA A 352 -2.90 3.56 20.84
C ALA A 352 -1.98 2.96 19.77
N GLU A 353 -1.66 1.66 19.91
CA GLU A 353 -0.88 0.91 18.93
C GLU A 353 -1.71 0.60 17.68
N ASP A 354 -2.99 0.24 17.85
CA ASP A 354 -3.89 -0.07 16.76
C ASP A 354 -4.38 1.19 16.03
N GLU A 355 -4.61 1.06 14.72
CA GLU A 355 -4.95 2.19 13.84
C GLU A 355 -6.28 2.85 14.24
N PHE A 356 -7.36 2.06 14.43
CA PHE A 356 -8.68 2.60 14.65
C PHE A 356 -8.81 3.38 15.97
N PRO A 357 -8.46 2.81 17.14
CA PRO A 357 -8.52 3.58 18.39
C PRO A 357 -7.62 4.81 18.35
N ARG A 358 -6.43 4.71 17.71
CA ARG A 358 -5.54 5.86 17.58
C ARG A 358 -6.15 6.97 16.73
N VAL A 359 -6.77 6.65 15.59
CA VAL A 359 -7.46 7.63 14.74
C VAL A 359 -8.58 8.33 15.54
N VAL A 360 -9.35 7.57 16.33
CA VAL A 360 -10.42 8.15 17.17
C VAL A 360 -9.83 9.01 18.30
N LEU A 361 -8.76 8.57 18.96
CA LEU A 361 -8.08 9.39 19.98
C LEU A 361 -7.51 10.68 19.41
N GLU A 362 -6.87 10.64 18.22
CA GLU A 362 -6.31 11.84 17.59
C GLU A 362 -7.38 12.85 17.13
N THR A 363 -8.47 12.38 16.55
CA THR A 363 -9.40 13.21 15.78
C THR A 363 -10.80 13.29 16.37
N GLY A 364 -11.04 12.55 17.45
CA GLY A 364 -12.33 12.46 18.10
C GLY A 364 -13.31 11.52 17.43
N LEU A 365 -14.43 11.30 18.11
CA LEU A 365 -15.43 10.33 17.68
C LEU A 365 -16.00 10.70 16.31
N ILE A 366 -16.33 11.97 16.06
CA ILE A 366 -16.97 12.42 14.82
C ILE A 366 -16.03 12.22 13.63
N PHE A 367 -14.85 12.81 13.69
CA PHE A 367 -13.91 12.80 12.57
C PHE A 367 -13.20 11.45 12.41
N GLY A 368 -12.92 10.77 13.53
CA GLY A 368 -12.30 9.46 13.53
C GLY A 368 -13.21 8.39 12.92
N LEU A 369 -14.46 8.32 13.35
CA LEU A 369 -15.45 7.42 12.75
C LEU A 369 -15.72 7.80 11.28
N GLY A 370 -15.79 9.09 10.95
CA GLY A 370 -15.96 9.55 9.58
C GLY A 370 -14.82 9.09 8.67
N PHE A 371 -13.56 9.23 9.10
CA PHE A 371 -12.40 8.81 8.32
C PHE A 371 -12.29 7.28 8.19
N MET A 372 -12.51 6.55 9.28
CA MET A 372 -12.54 5.08 9.21
C MET A 372 -13.71 4.59 8.37
N GLY A 373 -14.89 5.24 8.49
CA GLY A 373 -16.06 4.97 7.65
C GLY A 373 -15.75 5.15 6.16
N LEU A 374 -15.05 6.23 5.79
CA LEU A 374 -14.59 6.43 4.41
C LEU A 374 -13.70 5.28 3.93
N ARG A 375 -12.73 4.83 4.75
CA ARG A 375 -11.85 3.69 4.42
C ARG A 375 -12.63 2.40 4.24
N PHE A 376 -13.61 2.13 5.10
CA PHE A 376 -14.45 0.92 5.02
C PHE A 376 -15.37 0.94 3.79
N ILE A 377 -16.03 2.07 3.53
CA ILE A 377 -16.90 2.24 2.36
C ILE A 377 -16.07 2.12 1.06
N LEU A 378 -14.90 2.75 1.02
CA LEU A 378 -13.99 2.66 -0.13
C LEU A 378 -13.55 1.20 -0.36
N SER A 379 -13.21 0.48 0.70
CA SER A 379 -12.81 -0.93 0.63
C SER A 379 -13.94 -1.82 0.10
N ALA A 380 -15.15 -1.65 0.62
CA ALA A 380 -16.33 -2.41 0.18
C ALA A 380 -16.69 -2.09 -1.28
N TRP A 381 -16.64 -0.81 -1.66
CA TRP A 381 -16.90 -0.37 -3.02
C TRP A 381 -15.87 -0.91 -4.01
N MET A 382 -14.58 -0.83 -3.68
CA MET A 382 -13.50 -1.38 -4.51
C MET A 382 -13.63 -2.89 -4.68
N LEU A 383 -13.96 -3.62 -3.62
CA LEU A 383 -14.18 -5.06 -3.68
C LEU A 383 -15.34 -5.39 -4.61
N TRP A 384 -16.48 -4.69 -4.45
CA TRP A 384 -17.64 -4.87 -5.30
C TRP A 384 -17.33 -4.61 -6.78
N GLN A 385 -16.72 -3.46 -7.09
CA GLN A 385 -16.35 -3.12 -8.47
C GLN A 385 -15.37 -4.13 -9.08
N SER A 386 -14.41 -4.61 -8.29
CA SER A 386 -13.46 -5.63 -8.73
C SER A 386 -14.14 -6.96 -9.06
N ILE A 387 -15.15 -7.36 -8.29
CA ILE A 387 -15.98 -8.54 -8.59
C ILE A 387 -16.78 -8.32 -9.88
N CYS A 388 -17.34 -7.11 -10.08
CA CYS A 388 -18.01 -6.76 -11.33
C CYS A 388 -17.06 -6.83 -12.55
N CYS A 389 -15.80 -6.37 -12.41
CA CYS A 389 -14.79 -6.49 -13.45
C CYS A 389 -14.52 -7.96 -13.86
N ILE A 390 -14.47 -8.87 -12.88
CA ILE A 390 -14.30 -10.30 -13.19
C ILE A 390 -15.51 -10.85 -13.93
N ARG A 391 -16.73 -10.58 -13.44
CA ARG A 391 -17.95 -11.14 -13.99
C ARG A 391 -18.25 -10.63 -15.38
N ALA A 392 -18.13 -9.32 -15.60
CA ALA A 392 -18.46 -8.68 -16.86
C ALA A 392 -17.32 -8.78 -17.89
N ARG A 393 -16.05 -8.68 -17.46
CA ARG A 393 -14.90 -8.45 -18.35
C ARG A 393 -13.81 -9.50 -18.27
N GLN A 394 -13.96 -10.49 -17.38
CA GLN A 394 -12.97 -11.52 -17.14
C GLN A 394 -11.60 -10.94 -16.66
N ASP A 395 -11.59 -9.70 -16.11
CA ASP A 395 -10.39 -9.05 -15.60
C ASP A 395 -10.27 -9.26 -14.10
N ALA A 396 -9.29 -10.06 -13.69
CA ALA A 396 -9.02 -10.38 -12.29
C ALA A 396 -8.03 -9.40 -11.62
N VAL A 397 -7.34 -8.55 -12.39
CA VAL A 397 -6.27 -7.70 -11.86
C VAL A 397 -6.76 -6.77 -10.75
N PRO A 398 -7.92 -6.07 -10.87
CA PRO A 398 -8.41 -5.23 -9.78
C PRO A 398 -8.60 -6.01 -8.47
N LEU A 399 -9.22 -7.21 -8.53
CA LEU A 399 -9.50 -8.01 -7.34
C LEU A 399 -8.21 -8.56 -6.70
N LEU A 400 -7.23 -8.94 -7.51
CA LEU A 400 -5.92 -9.39 -7.04
C LEU A 400 -5.13 -8.27 -6.36
N LEU A 401 -5.19 -7.04 -6.85
CA LEU A 401 -4.62 -5.87 -6.18
C LEU A 401 -5.36 -5.53 -4.88
N CYS A 402 -6.68 -5.73 -4.82
CA CYS A 402 -7.48 -5.61 -3.60
C CYS A 402 -6.98 -6.51 -2.47
N SER A 403 -6.41 -7.70 -2.78
CA SER A 403 -5.89 -8.64 -1.78
C SER A 403 -4.85 -8.01 -0.84
N PHE A 404 -4.13 -7.01 -1.32
CA PHE A 404 -3.14 -6.28 -0.54
C PHE A 404 -3.71 -4.98 0.07
N CYS A 405 -4.38 -4.13 -0.72
CA CYS A 405 -4.75 -2.80 -0.23
C CYS A 405 -5.95 -2.82 0.73
N ILE A 406 -6.91 -3.74 0.58
CA ILE A 406 -8.09 -3.81 1.48
C ILE A 406 -7.70 -4.13 2.92
N PRO A 407 -6.89 -5.16 3.24
CA PRO A 407 -6.43 -5.38 4.61
C PRO A 407 -5.75 -4.14 5.23
N LEU A 408 -4.95 -3.39 4.44
CA LEU A 408 -4.35 -2.16 4.92
C LEU A 408 -5.37 -1.05 5.16
N LEU A 409 -6.35 -0.88 4.28
CA LEU A 409 -7.42 0.10 4.46
C LEU A 409 -8.28 -0.21 5.69
N LEU A 410 -8.51 -1.48 6.01
CA LEU A 410 -9.34 -1.88 7.14
C LEU A 410 -8.61 -1.75 8.48
N ILE A 411 -7.41 -2.32 8.60
CA ILE A 411 -6.69 -2.45 9.89
C ILE A 411 -5.23 -1.99 9.84
N GLY A 412 -4.69 -1.64 8.67
CA GLY A 412 -3.28 -1.25 8.54
C GLY A 412 -2.99 0.10 9.18
N GLN A 413 -1.82 0.21 9.81
CA GLN A 413 -1.32 1.44 10.46
C GLN A 413 -0.91 2.51 9.43
N MET A 414 -1.85 2.84 8.53
CA MET A 414 -1.57 3.70 7.38
C MET A 414 -1.27 5.13 7.80
N THR A 415 -2.00 5.71 8.75
CA THR A 415 -1.80 7.10 9.13
C THR A 415 -0.66 7.27 10.15
N MET A 416 -0.14 6.17 10.69
CA MET A 416 0.93 6.15 11.68
C MET A 416 2.33 6.07 11.03
N GLN A 417 2.48 5.23 10.02
CA GLN A 417 3.77 4.91 9.41
C GLN A 417 3.81 5.35 7.95
N GLY A 418 4.72 6.27 7.59
CA GLY A 418 4.80 6.85 6.25
C GLY A 418 5.07 5.84 5.13
N THR A 419 5.74 4.71 5.41
CA THR A 419 5.95 3.65 4.41
C THR A 419 4.68 2.84 4.20
N VAL A 420 3.97 2.46 5.28
CA VAL A 420 2.68 1.76 5.19
C VAL A 420 1.64 2.64 4.50
N ASN A 421 1.62 3.95 4.82
CA ASN A 421 0.81 4.97 4.17
C ASN A 421 1.04 5.00 2.65
N GLY A 422 2.32 5.09 2.24
CA GLY A 422 2.70 5.10 0.83
C GLY A 422 2.23 3.85 0.09
N TYR A 423 2.48 2.65 0.64
CA TYR A 423 2.02 1.39 0.05
C TYR A 423 0.50 1.30 -0.03
N GLY A 424 -0.18 1.58 1.07
CA GLY A 424 -1.63 1.49 1.14
C GLY A 424 -2.32 2.37 0.11
N PHE A 425 -1.95 3.65 0.03
CA PHE A 425 -2.60 4.57 -0.89
C PHE A 425 -2.13 4.42 -2.35
N ILE A 426 -0.86 4.07 -2.63
CA ILE A 426 -0.43 3.78 -4.01
C ILE A 426 -1.18 2.57 -4.56
N PHE A 427 -1.30 1.50 -3.80
CA PHE A 427 -2.03 0.31 -4.25
C PHE A 427 -3.54 0.51 -4.28
N THR A 428 -4.12 1.34 -3.42
CA THR A 428 -5.51 1.82 -3.54
C THR A 428 -5.70 2.54 -4.87
N GLY A 429 -4.85 3.51 -5.19
CA GLY A 429 -4.90 4.22 -6.47
C GLY A 429 -4.71 3.31 -7.68
N LEU A 430 -3.78 2.35 -7.59
CA LEU A 430 -3.51 1.37 -8.64
C LEU A 430 -4.73 0.45 -8.89
N THR A 431 -5.40 0.03 -7.81
CA THR A 431 -6.62 -0.78 -7.90
C THR A 431 -7.76 0.02 -8.53
N LEU A 432 -7.94 1.28 -8.13
CA LEU A 432 -8.92 2.18 -8.72
C LEU A 432 -8.64 2.42 -10.22
N ALA A 433 -7.37 2.63 -10.59
CA ALA A 433 -6.96 2.74 -12.01
C ALA A 433 -7.27 1.47 -12.79
N ALA A 434 -7.01 0.30 -12.21
CA ALA A 434 -7.33 -0.99 -12.85
C ALA A 434 -8.84 -1.19 -13.04
N ILE A 435 -9.68 -0.77 -12.07
CA ILE A 435 -11.14 -0.77 -12.19
C ILE A 435 -11.60 0.16 -13.33
N ASN A 436 -11.11 1.40 -13.36
CA ASN A 436 -11.49 2.40 -14.36
C ASN A 436 -11.12 1.94 -15.77
N THR A 437 -9.90 1.45 -15.96
CA THR A 437 -9.42 1.00 -17.29
C THR A 437 -10.08 -0.28 -17.77
N SER A 438 -10.53 -1.14 -16.86
CA SER A 438 -11.40 -2.26 -17.23
C SER A 438 -12.74 -1.75 -17.80
N ALA A 439 -13.23 -0.58 -17.34
CA ALA A 439 -14.47 0.01 -17.84
C ALA A 439 -14.35 0.60 -19.25
N GLU A 440 -13.21 1.21 -19.59
CA GLU A 440 -12.98 1.86 -20.89
C GLU A 440 -12.92 0.88 -22.07
N THR A 441 -12.51 -0.37 -21.83
CA THR A 441 -12.40 -1.40 -22.87
C THR A 441 -13.77 -1.83 -23.45
N GLU A 442 -14.88 -1.45 -22.84
CA GLU A 442 -16.25 -1.70 -23.36
C GLU A 442 -16.72 -0.62 -24.34
N LEU A 443 -16.11 0.57 -24.33
CA LEU A 443 -16.55 1.72 -25.12
C LEU A 443 -15.72 1.91 -26.39
N SER A 444 -14.67 1.11 -26.58
CA SER A 444 -13.76 1.08 -27.74
C SER A 444 -13.98 -0.14 -28.62
#